data_4ba22bb0144e4fa39809fcd14184af0b
#
_entry.id   4ba22bb0144e4fa39809fcd14184af0b
#
_cell.length_a   1.000
_cell.length_b   1.000
_cell.length_c   1.000
_cell.angle_alpha   90.00
_cell.angle_beta   90.00
_cell.angle_gamma   90.00
#
_symmetry.space_group_name_H-M   'P 1'
#
loop_
_entity.id
_entity.type
_entity.pdbx_description
1 polymer ?
#
loop_
_entity_poly.entity_id
_entity_poly.type
_entity_poly.pdbx_seq_one_letter_code
_entity_poly.pdbx_strand_id
1 'polypeptide(L)'
;FIKVVADADECYRKAKANFDANHAMAKDVAKLSGAKPEIVPTTMALMGFPTAKEQASPTWLGGGKDGAAAKSLAATAAFLKSQGTIAATLPDYSVAVNPSYAQAVAK
;
A
#
# COMPACT_ATOMS: atom_id res chain seq x y z
N PHE A 1 10.16 10.21 6.35
CA PHE A 1 8.73 9.95 6.11
C PHE A 1 8.44 8.45 6.00
N ILE A 2 9.00 7.75 5.03
CA ILE A 2 8.74 6.30 4.78
C ILE A 2 9.02 5.43 6.01
N LYS A 3 10.09 5.73 6.76
CA LYS A 3 10.38 5.00 8.00
C LYS A 3 9.25 5.15 9.04
N VAL A 4 8.68 6.33 9.20
CA VAL A 4 7.58 6.58 10.15
C VAL A 4 6.35 5.77 9.76
N VAL A 5 6.01 5.73 8.46
CA VAL A 5 4.90 4.92 7.95
C VAL A 5 5.16 3.43 8.17
N ALA A 6 6.37 2.94 7.85
CA ALA A 6 6.74 1.54 8.05
C ALA A 6 6.68 1.12 9.53
N ASP A 7 7.13 1.98 10.44
CA ASP A 7 7.07 1.73 11.88
C ASP A 7 5.60 1.70 12.38
N ALA A 8 4.74 2.58 11.87
CA ALA A 8 3.30 2.58 12.20
C ALA A 8 2.61 1.31 11.70
N ASP A 9 2.89 0.88 10.47
CA ASP A 9 2.38 -0.37 9.91
C ASP A 9 2.83 -1.59 10.72
N GLU A 10 4.08 -1.60 11.19
CA GLU A 10 4.59 -2.66 12.06
C GLU A 10 3.89 -2.68 13.41
N CYS A 11 3.64 -1.50 14.01
CA CYS A 11 2.88 -1.39 15.26
C CYS A 11 1.47 -1.99 15.09
N TYR A 12 0.79 -1.68 13.98
CA TYR A 12 -0.52 -2.26 13.71
C TYR A 12 -0.44 -3.79 13.52
N ARG A 13 0.51 -4.30 12.74
CA ARG A 13 0.67 -5.76 12.55
C ARG A 13 0.87 -6.50 13.87
N LYS A 14 1.68 -5.94 14.77
CA LYS A 14 1.91 -6.51 16.11
C LYS A 14 0.67 -6.46 17.00
N ALA A 15 -0.13 -5.42 16.89
CA ALA A 15 -1.34 -5.22 17.68
C ALA A 15 -2.57 -5.94 17.10
N LYS A 16 -2.51 -6.46 15.90
CA LYS A 16 -3.68 -6.93 15.13
C LYS A 16 -4.56 -7.93 15.88
N ALA A 17 -3.97 -8.83 16.67
CA ALA A 17 -4.72 -9.83 17.45
C ALA A 17 -5.60 -9.21 18.54
N ASN A 18 -5.22 -8.04 19.06
CA ASN A 18 -5.90 -7.34 20.17
C ASN A 18 -6.38 -5.93 19.75
N PHE A 19 -6.52 -5.70 18.45
CA PHE A 19 -6.86 -4.39 17.92
C PHE A 19 -8.39 -4.22 17.90
N ASP A 20 -8.90 -3.51 18.90
CA ASP A 20 -10.30 -3.16 19.06
C ASP A 20 -10.50 -1.63 19.12
N ALA A 21 -11.74 -1.18 19.29
CA ALA A 21 -12.09 0.23 19.36
C ALA A 21 -11.46 0.96 20.58
N ASN A 22 -11.01 0.23 21.59
CA ASN A 22 -10.38 0.78 22.79
C ASN A 22 -8.86 0.93 22.64
N HIS A 23 -8.26 0.29 21.63
CA HIS A 23 -6.84 0.40 21.37
C HIS A 23 -6.45 1.86 21.07
N ALA A 24 -5.33 2.33 21.63
CA ALA A 24 -4.88 3.72 21.48
C ALA A 24 -4.79 4.14 20.01
N MET A 25 -4.19 3.30 19.16
CA MET A 25 -4.07 3.56 17.72
C MET A 25 -5.45 3.66 17.04
N ALA A 26 -6.43 2.84 17.43
CA ALA A 26 -7.78 2.92 16.88
C ALA A 26 -8.46 4.26 17.20
N LYS A 27 -8.26 4.74 18.43
CA LYS A 27 -8.76 6.05 18.86
C LYS A 27 -8.08 7.20 18.11
N ASP A 28 -6.77 7.10 17.87
CA ASP A 28 -6.02 8.12 17.12
C ASP A 28 -6.47 8.15 15.65
N VAL A 29 -6.63 6.99 15.03
CA VAL A 29 -7.16 6.88 13.67
C VAL A 29 -8.57 7.47 13.58
N ALA A 30 -9.46 7.12 14.51
CA ALA A 30 -10.81 7.67 14.56
C ALA A 30 -10.80 9.20 14.70
N LYS A 31 -9.98 9.74 15.60
CA LYS A 31 -9.84 11.18 15.82
C LYS A 31 -9.35 11.92 14.57
N LEU A 32 -8.34 11.39 13.89
CA LEU A 32 -7.71 12.04 12.74
C LEU A 32 -8.52 11.89 11.44
N SER A 33 -9.23 10.77 11.29
CA SER A 33 -10.05 10.50 10.10
C SER A 33 -11.49 10.97 10.19
N GLY A 34 -11.97 11.29 11.40
CA GLY A 34 -13.38 11.58 11.66
C GLY A 34 -14.28 10.35 11.67
N ALA A 35 -13.70 9.14 11.64
CA ALA A 35 -14.44 7.89 11.71
C ALA A 35 -14.93 7.59 13.12
N LYS A 36 -15.97 6.77 13.24
CA LYS A 36 -16.39 6.25 14.55
C LYS A 36 -15.38 5.19 15.02
N PRO A 37 -14.95 5.23 16.31
CA PRO A 37 -13.95 4.26 16.81
C PRO A 37 -14.34 2.80 16.60
N GLU A 38 -15.61 2.48 16.64
CA GLU A 38 -16.12 1.11 16.51
C GLU A 38 -15.88 0.50 15.12
N ILE A 39 -15.82 1.33 14.08
CA ILE A 39 -15.62 0.84 12.70
C ILE A 39 -14.15 0.75 12.30
N VAL A 40 -13.25 1.40 13.03
CA VAL A 40 -11.82 1.45 12.70
C VAL A 40 -11.19 0.06 12.64
N PRO A 41 -11.36 -0.84 13.64
CA PRO A 41 -10.76 -2.16 13.60
C PRO A 41 -11.23 -2.99 12.40
N THR A 42 -12.51 -3.00 12.11
CA THR A 42 -13.09 -3.75 11.00
C THR A 42 -12.59 -3.21 9.65
N THR A 43 -12.53 -1.90 9.51
CA THR A 43 -12.03 -1.25 8.28
C THR A 43 -10.54 -1.54 8.07
N MET A 44 -9.72 -1.39 9.11
CA MET A 44 -8.28 -1.68 9.01
C MET A 44 -8.00 -3.17 8.74
N ALA A 45 -8.84 -4.07 9.23
CA ALA A 45 -8.70 -5.51 8.96
C ALA A 45 -8.87 -5.87 7.48
N LEU A 46 -9.58 -5.04 6.71
CA LEU A 46 -9.77 -5.22 5.26
C LEU A 46 -8.59 -4.68 4.44
N MET A 47 -7.69 -3.93 5.05
CA MET A 47 -6.54 -3.32 4.38
C MET A 47 -5.30 -4.21 4.51
N GLY A 48 -4.44 -4.20 3.50
CA GLY A 48 -3.12 -4.81 3.55
C GLY A 48 -2.10 -3.84 4.16
N PHE A 49 -1.28 -4.35 5.06
CA PHE A 49 -0.16 -3.62 5.66
C PHE A 49 1.13 -4.40 5.45
N PRO A 50 1.66 -4.45 4.20
CA PRO A 50 2.88 -5.19 3.90
C PRO A 50 4.09 -4.54 4.59
N THR A 51 5.07 -5.36 4.97
CA THR A 51 6.36 -4.87 5.45
C THR A 51 7.08 -4.08 4.36
N ALA A 52 8.03 -3.24 4.71
CA ALA A 52 8.86 -2.54 3.72
C ALA A 52 9.62 -3.53 2.80
N LYS A 53 10.05 -4.67 3.34
CA LYS A 53 10.67 -5.75 2.56
C LYS A 53 9.72 -6.36 1.53
N GLU A 54 8.47 -6.61 1.93
CA GLU A 54 7.44 -7.10 1.01
C GLU A 54 7.12 -6.05 -0.05
N GLN A 55 7.00 -4.77 0.34
CA GLN A 55 6.75 -3.67 -0.60
C GLN A 55 7.87 -3.53 -1.65
N ALA A 56 9.12 -3.81 -1.28
CA ALA A 56 10.26 -3.80 -2.20
C ALA A 56 10.34 -5.06 -3.10
N SER A 57 9.53 -6.07 -2.85
CA SER A 57 9.52 -7.33 -3.59
C SER A 57 8.77 -7.24 -4.92
N PRO A 58 8.96 -8.21 -5.84
CA PRO A 58 8.23 -8.26 -7.11
C PRO A 58 6.70 -8.39 -6.97
N THR A 59 6.21 -8.82 -5.80
CA THR A 59 4.78 -8.88 -5.49
C THR A 59 4.16 -7.47 -5.35
N TRP A 60 4.99 -6.45 -5.11
CA TRP A 60 4.56 -5.06 -4.96
C TRP A 60 5.32 -4.15 -5.92
N LEU A 61 6.36 -3.44 -5.45
CA LEU A 61 7.05 -2.40 -6.21
C LEU A 61 8.30 -2.90 -6.95
N GLY A 62 8.85 -4.04 -6.55
CA GLY A 62 10.07 -4.60 -7.16
C GLY A 62 9.78 -5.36 -8.45
N GLY A 63 10.83 -5.96 -9.02
CA GLY A 63 10.72 -6.83 -10.21
C GLY A 63 10.70 -6.09 -11.55
N GLY A 64 10.89 -4.77 -11.58
CA GLY A 64 10.91 -3.99 -12.82
C GLY A 64 9.59 -4.15 -13.60
N LYS A 65 9.69 -4.34 -14.92
CA LYS A 65 8.52 -4.48 -15.81
C LYS A 65 7.65 -5.71 -15.49
N ASP A 66 8.23 -6.73 -14.87
CA ASP A 66 7.54 -7.98 -14.55
C ASP A 66 6.98 -7.98 -13.11
N GLY A 67 7.23 -6.92 -12.35
CA GLY A 67 6.68 -6.71 -11.02
C GLY A 67 5.18 -6.42 -11.03
N ALA A 68 4.51 -6.73 -9.91
CA ALA A 68 3.05 -6.62 -9.82
C ALA A 68 2.56 -5.18 -10.03
N ALA A 69 3.26 -4.17 -9.48
CA ALA A 69 2.87 -2.78 -9.67
C ALA A 69 2.94 -2.34 -11.13
N ALA A 70 4.04 -2.66 -11.83
CA ALA A 70 4.20 -2.33 -13.25
C ALA A 70 3.15 -3.04 -14.12
N LYS A 71 2.86 -4.32 -13.84
CA LYS A 71 1.81 -5.09 -14.53
C LYS A 71 0.42 -4.52 -14.29
N SER A 72 0.12 -4.11 -13.06
CA SER A 72 -1.15 -3.47 -12.71
C SER A 72 -1.34 -2.15 -13.46
N LEU A 73 -0.31 -1.31 -13.53
CA LEU A 73 -0.33 -0.08 -14.30
C LEU A 73 -0.52 -0.36 -15.80
N ALA A 74 0.16 -1.36 -16.35
CA ALA A 74 0.01 -1.76 -17.76
C ALA A 74 -1.41 -2.23 -18.07
N ALA A 75 -2.01 -3.05 -17.21
CA ALA A 75 -3.38 -3.53 -17.35
C ALA A 75 -4.39 -2.37 -17.29
N THR A 76 -4.21 -1.46 -16.33
CA THR A 76 -5.04 -0.25 -16.20
C THR A 76 -4.93 0.64 -17.44
N ALA A 77 -3.72 0.87 -17.93
CA ALA A 77 -3.50 1.67 -19.15
C ALA A 77 -4.13 1.02 -20.38
N ALA A 78 -4.02 -0.30 -20.54
CA ALA A 78 -4.66 -1.03 -21.62
C ALA A 78 -6.19 -0.88 -21.57
N PHE A 79 -6.78 -0.97 -20.38
CA PHE A 79 -8.21 -0.73 -20.19
C PHE A 79 -8.60 0.71 -20.55
N LEU A 80 -7.89 1.71 -20.07
CA LEU A 80 -8.17 3.12 -20.36
C LEU A 80 -8.03 3.42 -21.85
N LYS A 81 -7.06 2.79 -22.52
CA LYS A 81 -6.93 2.88 -23.98
C LYS A 81 -8.14 2.28 -24.69
N SER A 82 -8.61 1.10 -24.25
CA SER A 82 -9.79 0.46 -24.83
C SER A 82 -11.06 1.31 -24.68
N GLN A 83 -11.13 2.12 -23.62
CA GLN A 83 -12.23 3.07 -23.37
C GLN A 83 -12.05 4.41 -24.09
N GLY A 84 -10.96 4.62 -24.83
CA GLY A 84 -10.68 5.88 -25.51
C GLY A 84 -10.24 7.02 -24.59
N THR A 85 -9.98 6.75 -23.29
CA THR A 85 -9.56 7.78 -22.32
C THR A 85 -8.12 8.24 -22.56
N ILE A 86 -7.25 7.33 -23.01
CA ILE A 86 -5.87 7.63 -23.42
C ILE A 86 -5.62 7.10 -24.81
N ALA A 87 -4.77 7.81 -25.57
CA ALA A 87 -4.49 7.47 -26.97
C ALA A 87 -3.47 6.33 -27.11
N ALA A 88 -2.52 6.22 -26.17
CA ALA A 88 -1.41 5.27 -26.26
C ALA A 88 -1.05 4.70 -24.89
N THR A 89 -0.37 3.57 -24.88
CA THR A 89 0.22 2.95 -23.69
C THR A 89 1.74 2.96 -23.80
N LEU A 90 2.43 2.89 -22.66
CA LEU A 90 3.88 2.73 -22.61
C LEU A 90 4.27 1.27 -22.82
N PRO A 91 5.46 0.99 -23.39
CA PRO A 91 5.98 -0.37 -23.52
C PRO A 91 6.42 -0.97 -22.17
N ASP A 92 6.74 -0.12 -21.20
CA ASP A 92 7.22 -0.52 -19.88
C ASP A 92 6.75 0.49 -18.83
N TYR A 93 5.92 0.05 -17.88
CA TYR A 93 5.42 0.88 -16.77
C TYR A 93 6.31 0.84 -15.53
N SER A 94 7.40 0.09 -15.51
CA SER A 94 8.36 0.12 -14.41
C SER A 94 9.01 1.50 -14.22
N VAL A 95 9.02 2.31 -15.27
CA VAL A 95 9.49 3.70 -15.22
C VAL A 95 8.70 4.58 -14.23
N ALA A 96 7.46 4.20 -13.94
CA ALA A 96 6.57 4.90 -13.01
C ALA A 96 6.59 4.27 -11.60
N VAL A 97 7.41 3.25 -11.36
CA VAL A 97 7.47 2.51 -10.09
C VAL A 97 8.86 2.68 -9.47
N ASN A 98 8.91 3.16 -8.24
CA ASN A 98 10.17 3.36 -7.54
C ASN A 98 10.21 2.57 -6.22
N PRO A 99 10.87 1.41 -6.17
CA PRO A 99 11.00 0.61 -4.96
C PRO A 99 12.09 1.11 -4.00
N SER A 100 12.92 2.09 -4.39
CA SER A 100 14.11 2.48 -3.63
C SER A 100 13.80 2.97 -2.22
N TYR A 101 12.69 3.65 -2.02
CA TYR A 101 12.29 4.13 -0.70
C TYR A 101 11.91 2.98 0.25
N ALA A 102 11.19 1.98 -0.26
CA ALA A 102 10.88 0.79 0.53
C ALA A 102 12.16 -0.02 0.81
N GLN A 103 13.05 -0.14 -0.17
CA GLN A 103 14.36 -0.82 0.00
C GLN A 103 15.22 -0.14 1.08
N ALA A 104 15.22 1.19 1.13
CA ALA A 104 16.02 1.97 2.09
C ALA A 104 15.61 1.72 3.55
N VAL A 105 14.36 1.35 3.83
CA VAL A 105 13.84 1.08 5.18
C VAL A 105 13.52 -0.38 5.42
N ALA A 106 13.71 -1.24 4.43
CA ALA A 106 13.52 -2.69 4.56
C ALA A 106 14.55 -3.28 5.53
N LYS A 107 14.06 -4.13 6.41
CA LYS A 107 14.89 -4.84 7.40
C LYS A 107 14.83 -6.35 7.15
#